data_fc79b69c8e5891bae17e1cf65e0d5c83
#
_entry.id   fc79b69c8e5891bae17e1cf65e0d5c83
#
_cell.length_a   1.000
_cell.length_b   1.000
_cell.length_c   1.000
_cell.angle_alpha   90.00
_cell.angle_beta   90.00
_cell.angle_gamma   90.00
#
_symmetry.space_group_name_H-M   'P 1'
#
loop_
_entity.id
_entity.type
_entity.pdbx_description
1 polymer ?
#
loop_
_entity_poly.entity_id
_entity_poly.type
_entity_poly.pdbx_seq_one_letter_code
_entity_poly.pdbx_strand_id
1 'polypeptide(L)'
;MRHLVVVLLLALAVPALAQSGPPVEPGRFLAPDLVELTTLDPTIRLDVRYARSDNFLGRPVYREARAFLQRPAAQALVRVHRALREKGYGLVVFDGYRPWAVTKAFWDATAEDKKVFVANPKRGSRHNRGCSIDLTLYHLDTGAAADMGAGYDEMSPRSYVTWEGGTKEQLDRRELLRGAMDREGFFVYPWEWWHFDYKDWREYPLLDVPFEQLGKPASAPVAKAP
;
A
#
# COMPACT_ATOMS: atom_id res chain seq x y z
N MET A 1 59.04 37.90 16.08
CA MET A 1 58.56 36.56 15.70
C MET A 1 57.10 36.44 16.15
N ARG A 2 56.12 36.42 15.21
CA ARG A 2 54.70 36.32 15.51
C ARG A 2 54.32 34.82 15.39
N HIS A 3 53.90 34.19 16.49
CA HIS A 3 53.40 32.82 16.49
C HIS A 3 51.96 32.80 15.96
N LEU A 4 51.77 32.16 14.83
CA LEU A 4 50.46 31.90 14.23
C LEU A 4 49.87 30.66 14.96
N VAL A 5 48.81 30.88 15.78
CA VAL A 5 48.08 29.76 16.40
C VAL A 5 46.99 29.32 15.38
N VAL A 6 47.20 28.15 14.80
CA VAL A 6 46.18 27.50 13.95
C VAL A 6 45.20 26.75 14.84
N VAL A 7 43.99 27.25 15.02
CA VAL A 7 42.93 26.53 15.70
C VAL A 7 42.30 25.58 14.70
N LEU A 8 42.53 24.27 14.85
CA LEU A 8 41.89 23.19 14.07
C LEU A 8 40.48 22.95 14.66
N LEU A 9 39.43 23.46 13.99
CA LEU A 9 38.05 23.13 14.32
C LEU A 9 37.74 21.70 13.83
N LEU A 10 37.76 20.73 14.72
CA LEU A 10 37.21 19.39 14.47
C LEU A 10 35.67 19.49 14.40
N ALA A 11 35.12 19.41 13.20
CA ALA A 11 33.70 19.21 13.00
C ALA A 11 33.32 17.78 13.44
N LEU A 12 32.71 17.64 14.61
CA LEU A 12 32.10 16.40 15.05
C LEU A 12 30.90 16.12 14.14
N ALA A 13 31.04 15.15 13.23
CA ALA A 13 29.92 14.61 12.47
C ALA A 13 28.98 13.89 13.46
N VAL A 14 27.86 14.51 13.81
CA VAL A 14 26.80 13.86 14.57
C VAL A 14 26.18 12.81 13.65
N PRO A 15 26.20 11.51 14.00
CA PRO A 15 25.56 10.51 13.18
C PRO A 15 24.07 10.84 13.11
N ALA A 16 23.53 10.96 11.90
CA ALA A 16 22.11 11.12 11.70
C ALA A 16 21.41 9.87 12.28
N LEU A 17 20.66 10.05 13.35
CA LEU A 17 19.85 8.98 13.94
C LEU A 17 18.90 8.48 12.84
N ALA A 18 19.03 7.22 12.45
CA ALA A 18 18.12 6.59 11.50
C ALA A 18 16.70 6.68 12.06
N GLN A 19 15.75 7.16 11.28
CA GLN A 19 14.35 7.26 11.68
C GLN A 19 13.83 5.87 12.05
N SER A 20 13.43 5.68 13.31
CA SER A 20 13.05 4.39 13.90
C SER A 20 11.55 4.09 13.80
N GLY A 21 10.73 5.00 13.24
CA GLY A 21 9.28 4.88 13.10
C GLY A 21 8.72 5.90 12.12
N PRO A 22 7.40 5.90 11.92
CA PRO A 22 6.75 6.87 11.04
C PRO A 22 6.99 8.31 11.51
N PRO A 23 6.96 9.28 10.60
CA PRO A 23 7.04 10.69 10.98
C PRO A 23 5.87 11.06 11.89
N VAL A 24 6.16 11.89 12.90
CA VAL A 24 5.10 12.44 13.76
C VAL A 24 4.32 13.49 12.97
N GLU A 25 3.02 13.29 12.87
CA GLU A 25 2.12 14.18 12.13
C GLU A 25 1.35 15.09 13.11
N PRO A 26 1.24 16.40 12.82
CA PRO A 26 0.40 17.27 13.61
C PRO A 26 -1.08 17.04 13.31
N GLY A 27 -1.95 17.22 14.29
CA GLY A 27 -3.40 17.14 14.12
C GLY A 27 -4.07 16.05 14.94
N ARG A 28 -5.36 15.89 14.68
CA ARG A 28 -6.18 14.82 15.27
C ARG A 28 -6.54 13.84 14.17
N PHE A 29 -6.43 12.57 14.48
CA PHE A 29 -6.76 11.48 13.58
C PHE A 29 -7.87 10.62 14.18
N LEU A 30 -8.61 9.95 13.32
CA LEU A 30 -9.53 8.89 13.71
C LEU A 30 -8.74 7.71 14.29
N ALA A 31 -9.34 7.01 15.23
CA ALA A 31 -8.77 5.77 15.72
C ALA A 31 -8.70 4.74 14.58
N PRO A 32 -7.56 4.06 14.38
CA PRO A 32 -7.45 3.03 13.35
C PRO A 32 -8.41 1.87 13.61
N ASP A 33 -9.12 1.45 12.57
CA ASP A 33 -9.98 0.26 12.57
C ASP A 33 -9.67 -0.56 11.31
N LEU A 34 -8.50 -1.22 11.34
CA LEU A 34 -8.03 -2.07 10.25
C LEU A 34 -8.78 -3.40 10.28
N VAL A 35 -9.50 -3.70 9.21
CA VAL A 35 -10.24 -4.95 9.03
C VAL A 35 -9.66 -5.77 7.88
N GLU A 36 -9.60 -7.08 8.07
CA GLU A 36 -9.13 -8.01 7.05
C GLU A 36 -10.18 -8.21 5.97
N LEU A 37 -9.80 -8.03 4.71
CA LEU A 37 -10.72 -8.02 3.58
C LEU A 37 -11.46 -9.35 3.40
N THR A 38 -10.76 -10.47 3.56
CA THR A 38 -11.33 -11.82 3.39
C THR A 38 -12.32 -12.21 4.48
N THR A 39 -12.31 -11.51 5.63
CA THR A 39 -13.35 -11.69 6.66
C THR A 39 -14.65 -10.99 6.32
N LEU A 40 -14.60 -9.93 5.49
CA LEU A 40 -15.78 -9.21 5.02
C LEU A 40 -16.40 -9.85 3.78
N ASP A 41 -15.55 -10.31 2.86
CA ASP A 41 -15.99 -11.05 1.68
C ASP A 41 -14.90 -12.07 1.26
N PRO A 42 -15.11 -13.38 1.54
CA PRO A 42 -14.11 -14.42 1.26
C PRO A 42 -13.95 -14.71 -0.24
N THR A 43 -14.74 -14.09 -1.10
CA THR A 43 -14.61 -14.23 -2.56
C THR A 43 -13.64 -13.22 -3.18
N ILE A 44 -13.16 -12.24 -2.41
CA ILE A 44 -12.02 -11.40 -2.77
C ILE A 44 -10.76 -12.26 -2.70
N ARG A 45 -10.05 -12.37 -3.81
CA ARG A 45 -8.80 -13.14 -3.90
C ARG A 45 -7.61 -12.31 -3.46
N LEU A 46 -6.60 -12.97 -2.88
CA LEU A 46 -5.34 -12.36 -2.50
C LEU A 46 -4.20 -12.93 -3.36
N ASP A 47 -3.35 -12.07 -3.90
CA ASP A 47 -2.06 -12.38 -4.51
C ASP A 47 -0.98 -11.48 -3.88
N VAL A 48 -0.83 -11.56 -2.54
CA VAL A 48 0.08 -10.71 -1.76
C VAL A 48 1.52 -11.12 -2.04
N ARG A 49 2.12 -10.57 -3.10
CA ARG A 49 3.48 -10.92 -3.55
C ARG A 49 4.54 -10.55 -2.54
N TYR A 50 4.31 -9.55 -1.73
CA TYR A 50 5.24 -9.16 -0.66
C TYR A 50 5.35 -10.17 0.48
N ALA A 51 4.47 -11.18 0.53
CA ALA A 51 4.63 -12.35 1.40
C ALA A 51 5.46 -13.48 0.76
N ARG A 52 5.92 -13.31 -0.49
CA ARG A 52 6.75 -14.25 -1.25
C ARG A 52 7.98 -13.55 -1.81
N SER A 53 8.84 -14.28 -2.56
CA SER A 53 10.04 -13.72 -3.19
C SER A 53 9.81 -13.19 -4.61
N ASP A 54 8.64 -13.42 -5.21
CA ASP A 54 8.28 -12.94 -6.55
C ASP A 54 7.77 -11.50 -6.57
N ASN A 55 8.53 -10.60 -5.97
CA ASN A 55 8.32 -9.16 -5.92
C ASN A 55 9.62 -8.43 -6.28
N PHE A 56 9.58 -7.10 -6.44
CA PHE A 56 10.73 -6.32 -6.88
C PHE A 56 11.92 -6.31 -5.89
N LEU A 57 11.71 -6.73 -4.62
CA LEU A 57 12.78 -6.87 -3.63
C LEU A 57 13.48 -8.23 -3.69
N GLY A 58 12.92 -9.22 -4.41
CA GLY A 58 13.43 -10.59 -4.47
C GLY A 58 13.35 -11.37 -3.15
N ARG A 59 12.63 -10.86 -2.15
CA ARG A 59 12.45 -11.48 -0.83
C ARG A 59 11.13 -11.10 -0.19
N PRO A 60 10.58 -11.96 0.71
CA PRO A 60 9.40 -11.59 1.50
C PRO A 60 9.70 -10.43 2.45
N VAL A 61 8.74 -9.53 2.62
CA VAL A 61 8.72 -8.48 3.65
C VAL A 61 7.49 -8.56 4.55
N TYR A 62 6.46 -9.31 4.14
CA TYR A 62 5.36 -9.74 4.98
C TYR A 62 5.57 -11.20 5.40
N ARG A 63 5.17 -11.53 6.63
CA ARG A 63 5.19 -12.91 7.13
C ARG A 63 3.91 -13.68 6.78
N GLU A 64 2.83 -12.96 6.50
CA GLU A 64 1.50 -13.50 6.22
C GLU A 64 0.94 -12.86 4.96
N ALA A 65 0.29 -13.65 4.11
CA ALA A 65 -0.40 -13.18 2.90
C ALA A 65 -1.83 -12.71 3.27
N ARG A 66 -1.92 -11.56 3.94
CA ARG A 66 -3.16 -10.94 4.41
C ARG A 66 -3.29 -9.52 3.87
N ALA A 67 -4.51 -9.03 3.73
CA ALA A 67 -4.76 -7.67 3.28
C ALA A 67 -5.80 -6.98 4.20
N PHE A 68 -5.49 -5.76 4.62
CA PHE A 68 -6.30 -4.97 5.54
C PHE A 68 -6.56 -3.58 4.95
N LEU A 69 -7.70 -3.01 5.28
CA LEU A 69 -8.02 -1.59 5.08
C LEU A 69 -8.74 -1.05 6.33
N GLN A 70 -8.77 0.29 6.46
CA GLN A 70 -9.70 0.94 7.38
C GLN A 70 -11.12 0.51 7.04
N ARG A 71 -11.96 0.26 8.05
CA ARG A 71 -13.31 -0.30 7.86
C ARG A 71 -14.15 0.40 6.79
N PRO A 72 -14.23 1.75 6.71
CA PRO A 72 -15.01 2.41 5.66
C PRO A 72 -14.49 2.10 4.25
N ALA A 73 -13.16 2.10 4.07
CA ALA A 73 -12.53 1.74 2.79
C ALA A 73 -12.75 0.26 2.44
N ALA A 74 -12.62 -0.65 3.42
CA ALA A 74 -12.88 -2.07 3.23
C ALA A 74 -14.33 -2.35 2.83
N GLN A 75 -15.29 -1.70 3.46
CA GLN A 75 -16.72 -1.83 3.11
C GLN A 75 -17.00 -1.28 1.70
N ALA A 76 -16.38 -0.15 1.33
CA ALA A 76 -16.46 0.40 -0.03
C ALA A 76 -15.89 -0.60 -1.05
N LEU A 77 -14.74 -1.22 -0.76
CA LEU A 77 -14.13 -2.21 -1.65
C LEU A 77 -15.02 -3.46 -1.85
N VAL A 78 -15.71 -3.90 -0.80
CA VAL A 78 -16.69 -5.01 -0.92
C VAL A 78 -17.83 -4.63 -1.88
N ARG A 79 -18.31 -3.37 -1.86
CA ARG A 79 -19.34 -2.91 -2.83
C ARG A 79 -18.78 -2.86 -4.26
N VAL A 80 -17.54 -2.38 -4.44
CA VAL A 80 -16.83 -2.47 -5.74
C VAL A 80 -16.79 -3.91 -6.24
N HIS A 81 -16.35 -4.83 -5.38
CA HIS A 81 -16.24 -6.25 -5.73
C HIS A 81 -17.59 -6.83 -6.19
N ARG A 82 -18.66 -6.56 -5.47
CA ARG A 82 -20.01 -7.03 -5.82
C ARG A 82 -20.48 -6.46 -7.16
N ALA A 83 -20.30 -5.16 -7.40
CA ALA A 83 -20.66 -4.53 -8.66
C ALA A 83 -19.88 -5.08 -9.87
N LEU A 84 -18.59 -5.41 -9.68
CA LEU A 84 -17.77 -6.03 -10.73
C LEU A 84 -18.18 -7.48 -11.00
N ARG A 85 -18.66 -8.22 -9.99
CA ARG A 85 -19.19 -9.59 -10.18
C ARG A 85 -20.38 -9.64 -11.14
N GLU A 86 -21.23 -8.62 -11.11
CA GLU A 86 -22.35 -8.47 -12.10
C GLU A 86 -21.85 -8.26 -13.52
N LYS A 87 -20.58 -7.88 -13.71
CA LYS A 87 -19.91 -7.72 -15.00
C LYS A 87 -18.99 -8.90 -15.38
N GLY A 88 -19.02 -9.99 -14.59
CA GLY A 88 -18.21 -11.19 -14.85
C GLY A 88 -16.80 -11.13 -14.29
N TYR A 89 -16.48 -10.15 -13.42
CA TYR A 89 -15.16 -9.99 -12.84
C TYR A 89 -15.17 -10.06 -11.31
N GLY A 90 -14.08 -10.55 -10.73
CA GLY A 90 -13.80 -10.44 -9.30
C GLY A 90 -12.49 -9.68 -9.08
N LEU A 91 -12.21 -9.30 -7.81
CA LEU A 91 -10.99 -8.60 -7.41
C LEU A 91 -9.91 -9.57 -6.94
N VAL A 92 -8.66 -9.31 -7.37
CA VAL A 92 -7.43 -9.86 -6.77
C VAL A 92 -6.68 -8.71 -6.13
N VAL A 93 -6.38 -8.82 -4.84
CA VAL A 93 -5.66 -7.80 -4.07
C VAL A 93 -4.19 -8.18 -3.97
N PHE A 94 -3.31 -7.26 -4.34
CA PHE A 94 -1.85 -7.38 -4.26
C PHE A 94 -1.30 -6.82 -2.93
N ASP A 95 -1.82 -5.66 -2.48
CA ASP A 95 -1.42 -5.00 -1.23
C ASP A 95 -2.55 -4.11 -0.71
N GLY A 96 -2.61 -3.92 0.61
CA GLY A 96 -3.55 -3.03 1.28
C GLY A 96 -2.82 -2.17 2.31
N TYR A 97 -3.23 -2.23 3.57
CA TYR A 97 -2.44 -1.64 4.64
C TYR A 97 -1.01 -2.19 4.61
N ARG A 98 -0.04 -1.28 4.64
CA ARG A 98 1.40 -1.58 4.64
C ARG A 98 2.02 -0.92 5.87
N PRO A 99 2.67 -1.66 6.78
CA PRO A 99 3.45 -1.06 7.87
C PRO A 99 4.48 -0.05 7.34
N TRP A 100 4.68 1.05 8.04
CA TRP A 100 5.63 2.09 7.61
C TRP A 100 7.05 1.55 7.42
N ALA A 101 7.51 0.64 8.27
CA ALA A 101 8.82 0.00 8.14
C ALA A 101 8.99 -0.70 6.78
N VAL A 102 7.91 -1.26 6.21
CA VAL A 102 7.93 -1.88 4.88
C VAL A 102 8.05 -0.81 3.79
N THR A 103 7.34 0.33 3.90
CA THR A 103 7.52 1.46 2.99
C THR A 103 8.96 1.97 3.01
N LYS A 104 9.58 2.02 4.19
CA LYS A 104 10.99 2.37 4.32
C LYS A 104 11.90 1.35 3.63
N ALA A 105 11.65 0.05 3.79
CA ALA A 105 12.40 -1.00 3.12
C ALA A 105 12.28 -0.92 1.59
N PHE A 106 11.10 -0.58 1.05
CA PHE A 106 10.91 -0.33 -0.38
C PHE A 106 11.76 0.84 -0.87
N TRP A 107 11.69 1.96 -0.17
CA TRP A 107 12.47 3.15 -0.50
C TRP A 107 13.98 2.89 -0.49
N ASP A 108 14.47 2.20 0.54
CA ASP A 108 15.90 1.93 0.71
C ASP A 108 16.43 0.97 -0.38
N ALA A 109 15.59 0.07 -0.88
CA ALA A 109 15.95 -0.92 -1.90
C ALA A 109 15.79 -0.41 -3.35
N THR A 110 15.04 0.69 -3.56
CA THR A 110 14.71 1.19 -4.90
C THR A 110 15.80 2.14 -5.40
N ALA A 111 16.27 1.93 -6.64
CA ALA A 111 17.21 2.80 -7.31
C ALA A 111 16.66 4.23 -7.46
N GLU A 112 17.54 5.24 -7.49
CA GLU A 112 17.15 6.66 -7.43
C GLU A 112 16.23 7.07 -8.57
N ASP A 113 16.48 6.58 -9.79
CA ASP A 113 15.68 6.84 -11.00
C ASP A 113 14.28 6.17 -10.96
N LYS A 114 14.06 5.21 -10.05
CA LYS A 114 12.78 4.50 -9.87
C LYS A 114 11.99 4.97 -8.65
N LYS A 115 12.51 5.90 -7.86
CA LYS A 115 11.84 6.37 -6.63
C LYS A 115 10.51 7.08 -6.84
N VAL A 116 10.16 7.42 -8.06
CA VAL A 116 8.83 7.93 -8.41
C VAL A 116 7.72 6.90 -8.15
N PHE A 117 8.05 5.59 -8.21
CA PHE A 117 7.13 4.48 -7.97
C PHE A 117 7.05 4.02 -6.50
N VAL A 118 7.80 4.65 -5.59
CA VAL A 118 7.76 4.28 -4.17
C VAL A 118 7.59 5.51 -3.29
N ALA A 119 6.79 5.37 -2.25
CA ALA A 119 6.54 6.47 -1.33
C ALA A 119 7.77 6.81 -0.49
N ASN A 120 8.07 8.11 -0.36
CA ASN A 120 9.14 8.57 0.52
C ASN A 120 8.75 8.36 2.00
N PRO A 121 9.48 7.57 2.79
CA PRO A 121 9.13 7.26 4.18
C PRO A 121 9.10 8.49 5.09
N LYS A 122 9.81 9.57 4.74
CA LYS A 122 9.74 10.85 5.48
C LYS A 122 8.37 11.52 5.40
N ARG A 123 7.56 11.18 4.39
CA ARG A 123 6.18 11.65 4.22
C ARG A 123 5.15 10.56 4.49
N GLY A 124 5.61 9.31 4.55
CA GLY A 124 4.75 8.14 4.62
C GLY A 124 4.00 7.84 3.31
N SER A 125 3.25 6.75 3.33
CA SER A 125 2.38 6.28 2.25
C SER A 125 0.92 6.27 2.72
N ARG A 126 -0.03 6.39 1.79
CA ARG A 126 -1.45 6.18 2.10
C ARG A 126 -1.74 4.72 2.44
N HIS A 127 -0.93 3.76 1.96
CA HIS A 127 -0.93 2.39 2.45
C HIS A 127 -0.64 2.29 3.95
N ASN A 128 0.26 3.15 4.48
CA ASN A 128 0.55 3.16 5.92
C ASN A 128 -0.66 3.61 6.76
N ARG A 129 -1.66 4.24 6.13
CA ARG A 129 -2.90 4.67 6.79
C ARG A 129 -4.01 3.62 6.68
N GLY A 130 -3.80 2.53 5.92
CA GLY A 130 -4.82 1.55 5.59
C GLY A 130 -5.91 2.10 4.67
N CYS A 131 -5.57 3.08 3.84
CA CYS A 131 -6.49 3.77 2.93
C CYS A 131 -6.08 3.69 1.46
N SER A 132 -5.10 2.85 1.11
CA SER A 132 -4.76 2.54 -0.27
C SER A 132 -4.80 1.03 -0.50
N ILE A 133 -5.10 0.68 -1.73
CA ILE A 133 -5.23 -0.70 -2.17
C ILE A 133 -4.59 -0.86 -3.55
N ASP A 134 -3.80 -1.90 -3.73
CA ASP A 134 -3.28 -2.35 -5.02
C ASP A 134 -4.03 -3.61 -5.42
N LEU A 135 -4.62 -3.61 -6.62
CA LEU A 135 -5.49 -4.70 -7.04
C LEU A 135 -5.64 -4.80 -8.56
N THR A 136 -6.20 -5.93 -8.98
CA THR A 136 -6.59 -6.18 -10.37
C THR A 136 -7.90 -6.97 -10.45
N LEU A 137 -8.30 -7.31 -11.68
CA LEU A 137 -9.46 -8.12 -11.99
C LEU A 137 -9.07 -9.59 -12.25
N TYR A 138 -9.99 -10.50 -11.98
CA TYR A 138 -9.98 -11.86 -12.52
C TYR A 138 -11.33 -12.19 -13.17
N HIS A 139 -11.33 -13.05 -14.19
CA HIS A 139 -12.53 -13.54 -14.84
C HIS A 139 -13.24 -14.56 -13.97
N LEU A 140 -14.55 -14.40 -13.72
CA LEU A 140 -15.31 -15.31 -12.86
C LEU A 140 -15.50 -16.70 -13.48
N ASP A 141 -15.61 -16.79 -14.79
CA ASP A 141 -15.84 -18.02 -15.55
C ASP A 141 -14.59 -18.91 -15.60
N THR A 142 -13.42 -18.32 -15.87
CA THR A 142 -12.15 -19.03 -16.02
C THR A 142 -11.30 -19.04 -14.75
N GLY A 143 -11.53 -18.06 -13.86
CA GLY A 143 -10.67 -17.82 -12.70
C GLY A 143 -9.32 -17.19 -13.04
N ALA A 144 -9.01 -16.94 -14.32
CA ALA A 144 -7.74 -16.36 -14.74
C ALA A 144 -7.67 -14.87 -14.42
N ALA A 145 -6.47 -14.37 -14.11
CA ALA A 145 -6.23 -12.93 -13.98
C ALA A 145 -6.54 -12.22 -15.32
N ALA A 146 -7.20 -11.07 -15.24
CA ALA A 146 -7.48 -10.26 -16.41
C ALA A 146 -6.18 -9.58 -16.89
N ASP A 147 -5.94 -9.61 -18.19
CA ASP A 147 -4.82 -8.92 -18.81
C ASP A 147 -5.10 -7.41 -18.83
N MET A 148 -4.28 -6.66 -18.10
CA MET A 148 -4.36 -5.20 -17.95
C MET A 148 -3.30 -4.46 -18.78
N GLY A 149 -2.52 -5.19 -19.60
CA GLY A 149 -1.49 -4.64 -20.50
C GLY A 149 -0.15 -4.32 -19.83
N ALA A 150 -0.09 -4.24 -18.51
CA ALA A 150 1.14 -4.13 -17.73
C ALA A 150 1.00 -4.91 -16.42
N GLY A 151 2.11 -5.43 -15.90
CA GLY A 151 2.14 -6.19 -14.64
C GLY A 151 2.03 -5.30 -13.40
N TYR A 152 1.71 -5.92 -12.27
CA TYR A 152 1.84 -5.28 -10.96
C TYR A 152 3.31 -4.98 -10.67
N ASP A 153 3.60 -3.81 -10.08
CA ASP A 153 4.97 -3.31 -9.83
C ASP A 153 5.83 -3.13 -11.09
N GLU A 154 5.25 -3.09 -12.27
CA GLU A 154 5.99 -2.76 -13.48
C GLU A 154 6.37 -1.27 -13.47
N MET A 155 7.61 -0.96 -13.08
CA MET A 155 8.13 0.40 -12.98
C MET A 155 8.47 0.98 -14.37
N SER A 156 7.43 1.18 -15.20
CA SER A 156 7.53 1.69 -16.58
C SER A 156 6.33 2.59 -16.93
N PRO A 157 6.40 3.36 -18.04
CA PRO A 157 5.27 4.16 -18.52
C PRO A 157 4.00 3.35 -18.83
N ARG A 158 4.10 2.03 -19.02
CA ARG A 158 2.94 1.15 -19.22
C ARG A 158 2.04 1.07 -17.99
N SER A 159 2.58 1.41 -16.81
CA SER A 159 1.84 1.46 -15.55
C SER A 159 0.99 2.73 -15.41
N TYR A 160 1.28 3.78 -16.15
CA TYR A 160 0.57 5.04 -16.06
C TYR A 160 -0.90 4.91 -16.49
N VAL A 161 -1.78 5.63 -15.81
CA VAL A 161 -3.21 5.70 -16.13
C VAL A 161 -3.43 6.25 -17.55
N THR A 162 -2.53 7.14 -18.00
CA THR A 162 -2.56 7.77 -19.32
C THR A 162 -1.92 6.92 -20.43
N TRP A 163 -1.48 5.69 -20.13
CA TRP A 163 -0.91 4.83 -21.17
C TRP A 163 -1.97 4.32 -22.14
N GLU A 164 -1.76 4.61 -23.43
CA GLU A 164 -2.68 4.29 -24.55
C GLU A 164 -2.17 3.12 -25.42
N GLY A 165 -0.99 2.56 -25.11
CA GLY A 165 -0.35 1.52 -25.93
C GLY A 165 -0.94 0.11 -25.78
N GLY A 166 -2.03 -0.06 -25.02
CA GLY A 166 -2.69 -1.34 -24.81
C GLY A 166 -3.67 -1.70 -25.95
N THR A 167 -4.13 -2.96 -25.94
CA THR A 167 -5.29 -3.33 -26.77
C THR A 167 -6.55 -2.66 -26.20
N LYS A 168 -7.59 -2.58 -27.03
CA LYS A 168 -8.88 -2.03 -26.59
C LYS A 168 -9.40 -2.75 -25.35
N GLU A 169 -9.31 -4.06 -25.32
CA GLU A 169 -9.78 -4.89 -24.20
C GLU A 169 -9.00 -4.63 -22.89
N GLN A 170 -7.68 -4.38 -22.97
CA GLN A 170 -6.84 -4.04 -21.83
C GLN A 170 -7.23 -2.66 -21.26
N LEU A 171 -7.42 -1.68 -22.14
CA LEU A 171 -7.82 -0.32 -21.74
C LEU A 171 -9.25 -0.29 -21.19
N ASP A 172 -10.19 -1.01 -21.81
CA ASP A 172 -11.58 -1.14 -21.36
C ASP A 172 -11.64 -1.77 -19.94
N ARG A 173 -10.78 -2.76 -19.63
CA ARG A 173 -10.71 -3.37 -18.30
C ARG A 173 -10.16 -2.41 -17.25
N ARG A 174 -9.13 -1.62 -17.59
CA ARG A 174 -8.62 -0.56 -16.69
C ARG A 174 -9.71 0.47 -16.40
N GLU A 175 -10.45 0.89 -17.41
CA GLU A 175 -11.55 1.85 -17.27
C GLU A 175 -12.72 1.27 -16.47
N LEU A 176 -13.07 0.00 -16.68
CA LEU A 176 -14.09 -0.72 -15.90
C LEU A 176 -13.72 -0.74 -14.41
N LEU A 177 -12.46 -1.11 -14.10
CA LEU A 177 -11.94 -1.13 -12.74
C LEU A 177 -11.97 0.27 -12.13
N ARG A 178 -11.38 1.25 -12.83
CA ARG A 178 -11.34 2.63 -12.37
C ARG A 178 -12.73 3.19 -12.08
N GLY A 179 -13.66 3.04 -13.02
CA GLY A 179 -15.02 3.53 -12.86
C GLY A 179 -15.80 2.83 -11.73
N ALA A 180 -15.50 1.57 -11.43
CA ALA A 180 -16.07 0.88 -10.27
C ALA A 180 -15.50 1.42 -8.94
N MET A 181 -14.20 1.66 -8.90
CA MET A 181 -13.49 2.22 -7.74
C MET A 181 -13.90 3.66 -7.46
N ASP A 182 -13.97 4.52 -8.49
CA ASP A 182 -14.36 5.93 -8.36
C ASP A 182 -15.76 6.10 -7.75
N ARG A 183 -16.72 5.27 -8.14
CA ARG A 183 -18.10 5.30 -7.61
C ARG A 183 -18.17 5.06 -6.10
N GLU A 184 -17.19 4.34 -5.56
CA GLU A 184 -17.12 4.02 -4.13
C GLU A 184 -16.10 4.88 -3.37
N GLY A 185 -15.62 5.96 -4.00
CA GLY A 185 -14.77 6.97 -3.37
C GLY A 185 -13.28 6.61 -3.33
N PHE A 186 -12.83 5.74 -4.23
CA PHE A 186 -11.42 5.50 -4.46
C PHE A 186 -10.94 6.27 -5.69
N PHE A 187 -9.72 6.81 -5.64
CA PHE A 187 -9.09 7.55 -6.73
C PHE A 187 -7.83 6.84 -7.19
N VAL A 188 -7.72 6.59 -8.49
CA VAL A 188 -6.53 5.95 -9.06
C VAL A 188 -5.31 6.86 -8.93
N TYR A 189 -4.15 6.27 -8.60
CA TYR A 189 -2.87 7.00 -8.61
C TYR A 189 -2.37 7.15 -10.06
N PRO A 190 -1.98 8.36 -10.51
CA PRO A 190 -1.69 8.62 -11.93
C PRO A 190 -0.58 7.75 -12.55
N TRP A 191 0.37 7.27 -11.74
CA TRP A 191 1.53 6.51 -12.20
C TRP A 191 1.37 5.00 -12.14
N GLU A 192 0.23 4.51 -11.53
CA GLU A 192 0.00 3.09 -11.25
C GLU A 192 -1.48 2.76 -11.45
N TRP A 193 -1.82 2.04 -12.53
CA TRP A 193 -3.21 1.69 -12.86
C TRP A 193 -3.88 0.79 -11.81
N TRP A 194 -3.09 0.08 -11.02
CA TRP A 194 -3.55 -0.85 -9.97
C TRP A 194 -3.77 -0.18 -8.61
N HIS A 195 -3.18 1.01 -8.37
CA HIS A 195 -3.18 1.68 -7.07
C HIS A 195 -4.32 2.67 -6.93
N PHE A 196 -5.10 2.51 -5.86
CA PHE A 196 -6.25 3.35 -5.56
C PHE A 196 -6.21 3.85 -4.12
N ASP A 197 -6.45 5.15 -3.93
CA ASP A 197 -6.53 5.81 -2.65
C ASP A 197 -7.97 6.08 -2.25
N TYR A 198 -8.36 5.72 -1.03
CA TYR A 198 -9.67 6.05 -0.49
C TYR A 198 -9.74 7.52 -0.09
N LYS A 199 -10.89 8.16 -0.35
CA LYS A 199 -11.14 9.61 -0.18
C LYS A 199 -10.76 10.15 1.21
N ASP A 200 -11.01 9.39 2.28
CA ASP A 200 -10.85 9.85 3.67
C ASP A 200 -9.46 9.51 4.25
N TRP A 201 -8.46 9.22 3.41
CA TRP A 201 -7.14 8.79 3.87
C TRP A 201 -6.43 9.79 4.80
N ARG A 202 -6.76 11.09 4.71
CA ARG A 202 -6.18 12.13 5.57
C ARG A 202 -6.67 12.08 7.02
N GLU A 203 -7.80 11.42 7.25
CA GLU A 203 -8.40 11.27 8.58
C GLU A 203 -7.67 10.24 9.44
N TYR A 204 -6.77 9.42 8.87
CA TYR A 204 -6.08 8.33 9.56
C TYR A 204 -4.58 8.60 9.68
N PRO A 205 -3.95 8.22 10.83
CA PRO A 205 -2.52 8.39 11.05
C PRO A 205 -1.69 7.40 10.22
N LEU A 206 -0.39 7.69 10.09
CA LEU A 206 0.58 6.71 9.63
C LEU A 206 0.79 5.62 10.69
N LEU A 207 0.69 4.37 10.29
CA LEU A 207 0.80 3.21 11.18
C LEU A 207 2.03 2.38 10.84
N ASP A 208 2.58 1.72 11.88
CA ASP A 208 3.66 0.72 11.77
C ASP A 208 3.33 -0.54 12.57
N VAL A 209 2.08 -1.01 12.48
CA VAL A 209 1.60 -2.18 13.19
C VAL A 209 1.83 -3.43 12.33
N PRO A 210 2.61 -4.42 12.78
CA PRO A 210 2.80 -5.68 12.06
C PRO A 210 1.49 -6.46 11.90
N PHE A 211 1.34 -7.22 10.81
CA PHE A 211 0.12 -8.00 10.53
C PHE A 211 -0.22 -9.00 11.63
N GLU A 212 0.78 -9.57 12.29
CA GLU A 212 0.62 -10.53 13.38
C GLU A 212 -0.08 -9.95 14.62
N GLN A 213 -0.15 -8.62 14.71
CA GLN A 213 -0.86 -7.91 15.78
C GLN A 213 -2.29 -7.50 15.38
N LEU A 214 -2.64 -7.64 14.09
CA LEU A 214 -3.95 -7.28 13.56
C LEU A 214 -4.92 -8.46 13.61
N GLY A 215 -6.19 -8.19 13.93
CA GLY A 215 -7.26 -9.20 13.96
C GLY A 215 -7.19 -10.19 15.13
N LYS A 216 -6.29 -10.00 16.08
CA LYS A 216 -6.35 -10.73 17.37
C LYS A 216 -7.28 -9.98 18.32
N PRO A 217 -8.16 -10.67 19.08
CA PRO A 217 -8.89 -10.02 20.15
C PRO A 217 -7.89 -9.36 21.08
N ALA A 218 -8.17 -8.12 21.50
CA ALA A 218 -7.34 -7.43 22.49
C ALA A 218 -7.12 -8.40 23.65
N SER A 219 -5.87 -8.71 23.98
CA SER A 219 -5.55 -9.52 25.14
C SER A 219 -6.19 -8.84 26.35
N ALA A 220 -7.05 -9.57 27.06
CA ALA A 220 -7.66 -9.06 28.29
C ALA A 220 -6.53 -8.48 29.18
N PRO A 221 -6.74 -7.32 29.81
CA PRO A 221 -5.73 -6.78 30.71
C PRO A 221 -5.38 -7.84 31.74
N VAL A 222 -4.09 -8.17 31.84
CA VAL A 222 -3.57 -9.07 32.89
C VAL A 222 -3.96 -8.42 34.20
N ALA A 223 -4.93 -9.02 34.89
CA ALA A 223 -5.28 -8.60 36.25
C ALA A 223 -3.99 -8.66 37.09
N LYS A 224 -3.54 -7.51 37.61
CA LYS A 224 -2.47 -7.52 38.59
C LYS A 224 -2.95 -8.40 39.76
N ALA A 225 -2.22 -9.47 40.01
CA ALA A 225 -2.45 -10.29 41.18
C ALA A 225 -2.33 -9.42 42.46
N PRO A 226 -3.11 -9.68 43.50
CA PRO A 226 -3.18 -8.92 44.71
C PRO A 226 -1.85 -8.91 45.48
#